data_b3c4346f40e28b17f51dba496a74ec97
#
_entry.id   b3c4346f40e28b17f51dba496a74ec97
#
_cell.length_a   1.000
_cell.length_b   1.000
_cell.length_c   1.000
_cell.angle_alpha   90.00
_cell.angle_beta   90.00
_cell.angle_gamma   90.00
#
_symmetry.space_group_name_H-M   'P 1'
#
loop_
_entity.id
_entity.type
_entity.pdbx_description
1 polymer ?
#
loop_
_entity_poly.entity_id
_entity_poly.type
_entity_poly.pdbx_seq_one_letter_code
_entity_poly.pdbx_strand_id
1 'polypeptide(L)'
;MKLPGLEAYLTYCTNIHPGESWAEVRANVETHVVAVKARVCLDAPFGVGLRLSARAAEELHQPEELARFKGFLEASGLYVFTINGFAHGAFHATRVKENVYLPDWRDPACLRYSDCLAEILAVLLPGGLPARARVVPEHAAAAA
;
A
#
# COMPACT_ATOMS: atom_id res chain seq x y z
N MET A 1 2.63 13.83 -0.07
CA MET A 1 2.91 15.28 -0.06
C MET A 1 3.20 15.71 -1.49
N LYS A 2 2.44 16.67 -2.04
CA LYS A 2 2.71 17.22 -3.39
C LYS A 2 3.96 18.09 -3.35
N LEU A 3 4.82 17.96 -4.35
CA LEU A 3 6.01 18.80 -4.45
C LEU A 3 5.66 20.16 -5.05
N PRO A 4 6.17 21.28 -4.50
CA PRO A 4 5.92 22.60 -5.04
C PRO A 4 6.40 22.73 -6.50
N GLY A 5 5.54 23.24 -7.38
CA GLY A 5 5.88 23.47 -8.80
C GLY A 5 5.98 22.22 -9.67
N LEU A 6 5.69 21.02 -9.13
CA LEU A 6 5.73 19.75 -9.86
C LEU A 6 4.41 18.98 -9.73
N GLU A 7 4.03 18.27 -10.78
CA GLU A 7 2.98 17.25 -10.72
C GLU A 7 3.54 15.90 -10.19
N ALA A 8 4.25 15.98 -9.07
CA ALA A 8 4.88 14.85 -8.40
C ALA A 8 4.53 14.81 -6.92
N TYR A 9 4.46 13.60 -6.38
CA TYR A 9 4.05 13.34 -5.01
C TYR A 9 5.09 12.46 -4.30
N LEU A 10 5.46 12.84 -3.09
CA LEU A 10 6.26 12.01 -2.21
C LEU A 10 5.35 11.18 -1.30
N THR A 11 5.75 9.94 -1.06
CA THR A 11 5.08 9.03 -0.13
C THR A 11 6.05 8.54 0.94
N TYR A 12 5.51 8.19 2.08
CA TYR A 12 6.17 7.31 3.02
C TYR A 12 5.82 5.85 2.65
N CYS A 13 6.81 5.06 2.33
CA CYS A 13 6.60 3.69 1.90
C CYS A 13 6.63 2.73 3.09
N THR A 14 5.54 1.98 3.32
CA THR A 14 5.41 1.11 4.49
C THR A 14 6.12 -0.24 4.38
N ASN A 15 6.72 -0.56 3.23
CA ASN A 15 7.47 -1.80 3.02
C ASN A 15 8.75 -1.93 3.86
N ILE A 16 9.19 -0.87 4.52
CA ILE A 16 10.28 -0.91 5.49
C ILE A 16 9.88 -1.56 6.83
N HIS A 17 8.58 -1.66 7.09
CA HIS A 17 8.05 -2.28 8.30
C HIS A 17 7.64 -3.73 8.04
N PRO A 18 7.96 -4.66 8.94
CA PRO A 18 7.43 -6.01 8.86
C PRO A 18 5.92 -6.00 9.11
N GLY A 19 5.21 -6.94 8.51
CA GLY A 19 3.76 -7.12 8.71
C GLY A 19 3.16 -7.93 7.57
N GLU A 20 2.57 -9.06 7.92
CA GLU A 20 1.94 -9.98 6.97
C GLU A 20 0.43 -10.04 7.15
N SER A 21 -0.09 -9.69 8.32
CA SER A 21 -1.51 -9.51 8.58
C SER A 21 -1.92 -8.04 8.47
N TRP A 22 -3.20 -7.79 8.20
CA TRP A 22 -3.74 -6.43 8.19
C TRP A 22 -3.57 -5.73 9.54
N ALA A 23 -3.75 -6.45 10.64
CA ALA A 23 -3.58 -5.89 11.98
C ALA A 23 -2.16 -5.34 12.21
N GLU A 24 -1.13 -6.06 11.75
CA GLU A 24 0.28 -5.62 11.83
C GLU A 24 0.55 -4.41 10.93
N VAL A 25 0.06 -4.44 9.69
CA VAL A 25 0.20 -3.32 8.74
C VAL A 25 -0.48 -2.07 9.30
N ARG A 26 -1.70 -2.21 9.82
CA ARG A 26 -2.45 -1.12 10.43
C ARG A 26 -1.71 -0.52 11.61
N ALA A 27 -1.22 -1.34 12.54
CA ALA A 27 -0.44 -0.89 13.69
C ALA A 27 0.81 -0.10 13.27
N ASN A 28 1.50 -0.52 12.21
CA ASN A 28 2.64 0.20 11.65
C ASN A 28 2.24 1.58 11.09
N VAL A 29 1.13 1.68 10.38
CA VAL A 29 0.63 2.97 9.88
C VAL A 29 0.26 3.89 11.03
N GLU A 30 -0.49 3.40 12.01
CA GLU A 30 -0.92 4.17 13.19
C GLU A 30 0.28 4.66 14.02
N THR A 31 1.31 3.85 14.16
CA THR A 31 2.47 4.17 15.01
C THR A 31 3.52 4.99 14.27
N HIS A 32 3.96 4.50 13.12
CA HIS A 32 5.15 5.04 12.45
C HIS A 32 4.81 6.14 11.44
N VAL A 33 3.78 5.93 10.60
CA VAL A 33 3.45 6.91 9.55
C VAL A 33 2.92 8.19 10.17
N VAL A 34 2.05 8.09 11.17
CA VAL A 34 1.55 9.25 11.92
C VAL A 34 2.68 10.01 12.61
N ALA A 35 3.61 9.29 13.24
CA ALA A 35 4.76 9.91 13.91
C ALA A 35 5.70 10.63 12.93
N VAL A 36 5.93 10.05 11.74
CA VAL A 36 6.74 10.69 10.69
C VAL A 36 6.01 11.93 10.15
N LYS A 37 4.71 11.81 9.83
CA LYS A 37 3.91 12.97 9.40
C LYS A 37 4.00 14.12 10.38
N ALA A 38 3.86 13.86 11.67
CA ALA A 38 3.92 14.87 12.73
C ALA A 38 5.28 15.61 12.80
N ARG A 39 6.35 15.05 12.23
CA ARG A 39 7.67 15.67 12.19
C ARG A 39 7.99 16.41 10.90
N VAL A 40 7.45 15.93 9.77
CA VAL A 40 7.90 16.42 8.46
C VAL A 40 6.80 17.10 7.65
N CYS A 41 5.52 16.97 8.03
CA CYS A 41 4.38 17.49 7.27
C CYS A 41 3.18 17.78 8.18
N LEU A 42 3.31 18.82 9.03
CA LEU A 42 2.28 19.16 10.02
C LEU A 42 0.97 19.62 9.38
N ASP A 43 1.05 20.56 8.43
CA ASP A 43 -0.10 21.34 7.96
C ASP A 43 -0.65 20.88 6.60
N ALA A 44 -0.15 19.77 6.05
CA ALA A 44 -0.59 19.29 4.75
C ALA A 44 -0.91 17.79 4.77
N PRO A 45 -1.73 17.30 3.82
CA PRO A 45 -1.95 15.87 3.64
C PRO A 45 -0.65 15.14 3.31
N PHE A 46 -0.46 13.97 3.93
CA PHE A 46 0.74 13.16 3.80
C PHE A 46 0.48 11.86 3.05
N GLY A 47 1.24 11.61 1.98
CA GLY A 47 1.08 10.44 1.13
C GLY A 47 1.68 9.18 1.75
N VAL A 48 0.95 8.09 1.66
CA VAL A 48 1.35 6.75 2.11
C VAL A 48 1.42 5.82 0.91
N GLY A 49 2.58 5.22 0.68
CA GLY A 49 2.76 4.08 -0.21
C GLY A 49 2.52 2.80 0.60
N LEU A 50 1.35 2.22 0.45
CA LEU A 50 0.91 1.11 1.29
C LEU A 50 1.42 -0.22 0.74
N ARG A 51 2.17 -0.98 1.54
CA ARG A 51 2.51 -2.36 1.20
C ARG A 51 1.50 -3.30 1.84
N LEU A 52 0.98 -4.22 1.05
CA LEU A 52 0.09 -5.28 1.51
C LEU A 52 0.60 -6.63 1.01
N SER A 53 0.66 -7.64 1.88
CA SER A 53 0.73 -9.04 1.48
C SER A 53 -0.65 -9.50 0.99
N ALA A 54 -0.74 -10.68 0.37
CA ALA A 54 -2.04 -11.23 -0.04
C ALA A 54 -2.98 -11.38 1.14
N ARG A 55 -2.48 -11.88 2.28
CA ARG A 55 -3.26 -12.01 3.51
C ARG A 55 -3.77 -10.66 4.02
N ALA A 56 -2.89 -9.68 4.12
CA ALA A 56 -3.28 -8.35 4.58
C ALA A 56 -4.27 -7.68 3.63
N ALA A 57 -4.15 -7.90 2.31
CA ALA A 57 -5.10 -7.41 1.32
C ALA A 57 -6.49 -8.04 1.49
N GLU A 58 -6.56 -9.36 1.63
CA GLU A 58 -7.83 -10.06 1.87
C GLU A 58 -8.52 -9.60 3.16
N GLU A 59 -7.76 -9.44 4.25
CA GLU A 59 -8.27 -8.95 5.53
C GLU A 59 -8.76 -7.50 5.43
N LEU A 60 -8.01 -6.61 4.76
CA LEU A 60 -8.41 -5.20 4.55
C LEU A 60 -9.59 -5.05 3.58
N HIS A 61 -9.71 -5.93 2.59
CA HIS A 61 -10.75 -5.87 1.57
C HIS A 61 -12.18 -6.04 2.14
N GLN A 62 -12.31 -6.52 3.38
CA GLN A 62 -13.60 -6.56 4.06
C GLN A 62 -14.20 -5.15 4.15
N PRO A 63 -15.46 -4.94 3.70
CA PRO A 63 -16.04 -3.60 3.56
C PRO A 63 -15.96 -2.73 4.82
N GLU A 64 -16.17 -3.34 5.97
CA GLU A 64 -16.11 -2.63 7.25
C GLU A 64 -14.70 -2.19 7.64
N GLU A 65 -13.70 -3.05 7.42
CA GLU A 65 -12.30 -2.74 7.69
C GLU A 65 -11.78 -1.65 6.74
N LEU A 66 -12.13 -1.77 5.46
CA LEU A 66 -11.75 -0.80 4.45
C LEU A 66 -12.36 0.58 4.74
N ALA A 67 -13.63 0.63 5.13
CA ALA A 67 -14.30 1.87 5.53
C ALA A 67 -13.68 2.48 6.80
N ARG A 68 -13.36 1.66 7.82
CA ARG A 68 -12.68 2.11 9.04
C ARG A 68 -11.31 2.68 8.74
N PHE A 69 -10.54 2.00 7.90
CA PHE A 69 -9.21 2.47 7.53
C PHE A 69 -9.26 3.77 6.73
N LYS A 70 -10.19 3.89 5.79
CA LYS A 70 -10.41 5.15 5.05
C LYS A 70 -10.71 6.30 6.00
N GLY A 71 -11.64 6.12 6.94
CA GLY A 71 -11.96 7.13 7.95
C GLY A 71 -10.76 7.50 8.83
N PHE A 72 -9.93 6.52 9.21
CA PHE A 72 -8.69 6.77 9.95
C PHE A 72 -7.69 7.62 9.13
N LEU A 73 -7.49 7.30 7.85
CA LEU A 73 -6.60 8.07 6.97
C LEU A 73 -7.06 9.53 6.88
N GLU A 74 -8.35 9.75 6.64
CA GLU A 74 -8.94 11.09 6.55
C GLU A 74 -8.76 11.87 7.86
N ALA A 75 -9.08 11.27 9.00
CA ALA A 75 -8.93 11.89 10.32
C ALA A 75 -7.48 12.22 10.68
N SER A 76 -6.52 11.43 10.18
CA SER A 76 -5.09 11.61 10.42
C SER A 76 -4.40 12.52 9.38
N GLY A 77 -5.14 13.01 8.38
CA GLY A 77 -4.59 13.79 7.27
C GLY A 77 -3.62 12.98 6.41
N LEU A 78 -3.87 11.67 6.30
CA LEU A 78 -3.13 10.73 5.46
C LEU A 78 -3.93 10.41 4.20
N TYR A 79 -3.25 10.03 3.12
CA TYR A 79 -3.91 9.49 1.93
C TYR A 79 -3.06 8.44 1.25
N VAL A 80 -3.71 7.44 0.66
CA VAL A 80 -3.08 6.39 -0.13
C VAL A 80 -3.38 6.64 -1.60
N PHE A 81 -2.35 6.67 -2.44
CA PHE A 81 -2.50 6.78 -3.89
C PHE A 81 -1.65 5.76 -4.66
N THR A 82 -0.94 4.93 -3.93
CA THR A 82 -0.16 3.82 -4.47
C THR A 82 -0.12 2.67 -3.48
N ILE A 83 -0.24 1.46 -4.00
CA ILE A 83 -0.07 0.22 -3.23
C ILE A 83 1.10 -0.55 -3.82
N ASN A 84 1.97 -1.04 -2.95
CA ASN A 84 3.02 -1.98 -3.31
C ASN A 84 2.52 -3.40 -3.07
N GLY A 85 2.28 -4.15 -4.15
CA GLY A 85 1.83 -5.54 -4.17
C GLY A 85 2.96 -6.56 -4.20
N PHE A 86 4.12 -6.24 -3.70
CA PHE A 86 5.28 -7.14 -3.61
C PHE A 86 5.71 -7.30 -2.13
N ALA A 87 6.00 -8.48 -1.65
CA ALA A 87 5.77 -9.81 -2.22
C ALA A 87 4.36 -10.29 -1.86
N HIS A 88 3.83 -11.28 -2.60
CA HIS A 88 2.55 -11.94 -2.31
C HIS A 88 2.53 -12.52 -0.89
N GLY A 89 3.61 -13.18 -0.48
CA GLY A 89 3.79 -13.74 0.86
C GLY A 89 4.76 -12.93 1.73
N ALA A 90 5.30 -13.60 2.75
CA ALA A 90 6.22 -13.01 3.72
C ALA A 90 7.51 -12.51 3.07
N PHE A 91 7.85 -11.24 3.36
CA PHE A 91 9.04 -10.58 2.82
C PHE A 91 10.13 -10.37 3.88
N HIS A 92 9.75 -10.15 5.14
CA HIS A 92 10.68 -9.94 6.24
C HIS A 92 10.95 -11.25 7.00
N ALA A 93 12.17 -11.42 7.48
CA ALA A 93 12.60 -12.55 8.32
C ALA A 93 12.56 -13.94 7.67
N THR A 94 12.46 -14.06 6.35
CA THR A 94 12.51 -15.32 5.62
C THR A 94 13.67 -15.34 4.60
N ARG A 95 14.22 -16.53 4.31
CA ARG A 95 15.11 -16.73 3.16
C ARG A 95 14.28 -16.68 1.88
N VAL A 96 14.15 -15.49 1.31
CA VAL A 96 13.17 -15.18 0.26
C VAL A 96 13.67 -15.41 -1.17
N LYS A 97 14.90 -15.94 -1.36
CA LYS A 97 15.64 -15.83 -2.63
C LYS A 97 14.87 -16.19 -3.91
N GLU A 98 14.11 -17.27 -3.93
CA GLU A 98 13.42 -17.71 -5.16
C GLU A 98 11.89 -17.66 -4.99
N ASN A 99 11.38 -17.93 -3.79
CA ASN A 99 9.94 -17.98 -3.51
C ASN A 99 9.28 -16.60 -3.47
N VAL A 100 10.05 -15.52 -3.47
CA VAL A 100 9.50 -14.15 -3.45
C VAL A 100 8.71 -13.82 -4.73
N TYR A 101 9.03 -14.50 -5.83
CA TYR A 101 8.37 -14.32 -7.13
C TYR A 101 7.18 -15.26 -7.35
N LEU A 102 6.82 -16.07 -6.33
CA LEU A 102 5.66 -16.95 -6.38
C LEU A 102 4.50 -16.38 -5.52
N PRO A 103 3.25 -16.57 -5.97
CA PRO A 103 2.83 -17.10 -7.27
C PRO A 103 3.16 -16.17 -8.43
N ASP A 104 3.53 -16.74 -9.59
CA ASP A 104 3.73 -15.94 -10.81
C ASP A 104 2.40 -15.74 -11.59
N TRP A 105 2.46 -14.99 -12.70
CA TRP A 105 1.28 -14.65 -13.50
C TRP A 105 0.57 -15.84 -14.18
N ARG A 106 1.13 -17.03 -14.11
CA ARG A 106 0.49 -18.28 -14.55
C ARG A 106 -0.44 -18.85 -13.48
N ASP A 107 -0.27 -18.41 -12.24
CA ASP A 107 -1.15 -18.82 -11.12
C ASP A 107 -2.32 -17.83 -10.99
N PRO A 108 -3.58 -18.32 -11.01
CA PRO A 108 -4.75 -17.47 -10.77
C PRO A 108 -4.72 -16.70 -9.44
N ALA A 109 -3.94 -17.12 -8.47
CA ALA A 109 -3.77 -16.40 -7.20
C ALA A 109 -3.13 -15.03 -7.40
N CYS A 110 -2.20 -14.90 -8.35
CA CYS A 110 -1.58 -13.62 -8.69
C CYS A 110 -2.60 -12.62 -9.24
N LEU A 111 -3.49 -13.07 -10.12
CA LEU A 111 -4.57 -12.24 -10.66
C LEU A 111 -5.53 -11.79 -9.56
N ARG A 112 -6.06 -12.75 -8.77
CA ARG A 112 -6.98 -12.41 -7.66
C ARG A 112 -6.39 -11.41 -6.68
N TYR A 113 -5.12 -11.57 -6.35
CA TYR A 113 -4.42 -10.63 -5.49
C TYR A 113 -4.32 -9.23 -6.12
N SER A 114 -3.98 -9.15 -7.39
CA SER A 114 -3.88 -7.87 -8.12
C SER A 114 -5.22 -7.15 -8.21
N ASP A 115 -6.30 -7.90 -8.48
CA ASP A 115 -7.66 -7.36 -8.50
C ASP A 115 -8.07 -6.83 -7.12
N CYS A 116 -7.80 -7.59 -6.06
CA CYS A 116 -8.06 -7.16 -4.69
C CYS A 116 -7.31 -5.85 -4.35
N LEU A 117 -6.04 -5.74 -4.72
CA LEU A 117 -5.28 -4.50 -4.52
C LEU A 117 -5.84 -3.32 -5.32
N ALA A 118 -6.30 -3.56 -6.55
CA ALA A 118 -6.92 -2.53 -7.38
C ALA A 118 -8.24 -2.02 -6.78
N GLU A 119 -9.08 -2.91 -6.26
CA GLU A 119 -10.34 -2.58 -5.60
C GLU A 119 -10.11 -1.79 -4.30
N ILE A 120 -9.16 -2.22 -3.47
CA ILE A 120 -8.75 -1.49 -2.26
C ILE A 120 -8.27 -0.08 -2.64
N LEU A 121 -7.40 0.03 -3.64
CA LEU A 121 -6.86 1.32 -4.07
C LEU A 121 -7.97 2.23 -4.60
N ALA A 122 -8.91 1.71 -5.38
CA ALA A 122 -10.03 2.49 -5.91
C ALA A 122 -10.87 3.14 -4.79
N VAL A 123 -11.06 2.45 -3.67
CA VAL A 123 -11.78 2.98 -2.50
C VAL A 123 -10.95 4.02 -1.73
N LEU A 124 -9.63 3.79 -1.59
CA LEU A 124 -8.74 4.64 -0.79
C LEU A 124 -8.26 5.89 -1.53
N LEU A 125 -8.38 5.93 -2.86
CA LEU A 125 -7.96 7.09 -3.65
C LEU A 125 -8.72 8.35 -3.20
N PRO A 126 -8.00 9.45 -2.92
CA PRO A 126 -8.66 10.72 -2.64
C PRO A 126 -9.36 11.24 -3.89
N GLY A 127 -10.59 11.76 -3.71
CA GLY A 127 -11.28 12.46 -4.80
C GLY A 127 -10.44 13.65 -5.30
N GLY A 128 -10.21 13.72 -6.59
CA GLY A 128 -9.49 14.84 -7.22
C GLY A 128 -8.00 14.56 -7.56
N LEU A 129 -7.47 13.39 -7.25
CA LEU A 129 -6.20 12.97 -7.86
C LEU A 129 -6.43 12.53 -9.31
N PRO A 130 -5.50 12.89 -10.24
CA PRO A 130 -5.60 12.39 -11.60
C PRO A 130 -5.59 10.86 -11.61
N ALA A 131 -6.40 10.25 -12.48
CA ALA A 131 -6.67 8.81 -12.59
C ALA A 131 -5.44 7.94 -12.99
N ARG A 132 -4.24 8.33 -12.59
CA ARG A 132 -2.99 7.60 -12.81
C ARG A 132 -2.44 6.99 -11.53
N ALA A 133 -3.32 6.50 -10.67
CA ALA A 133 -2.89 5.59 -9.62
C ALA A 133 -2.38 4.31 -10.28
N ARG A 134 -1.13 3.96 -10.02
CA ARG A 134 -0.54 2.71 -10.51
C ARG A 134 -0.47 1.72 -9.37
N VAL A 135 -1.15 0.60 -9.51
CA VAL A 135 -0.64 -0.65 -8.94
C VAL A 135 0.58 -0.99 -9.78
N VAL A 136 1.76 -0.92 -9.22
CA VAL A 136 2.99 -1.35 -9.92
C VAL A 136 3.26 -2.79 -9.49
N PRO A 137 2.99 -3.78 -10.33
CA PRO A 137 3.54 -5.12 -10.12
C PRO A 137 5.02 -5.04 -10.52
N GLU A 138 5.92 -5.21 -9.58
CA GLU A 138 7.37 -5.17 -9.82
C GLU A 138 7.88 -6.27 -10.79
N HIS A 139 7.04 -7.23 -11.16
CA HIS A 139 7.38 -8.32 -12.07
C HIS A 139 7.48 -7.95 -13.55
N ALA A 140 7.11 -6.73 -13.93
CA ALA A 140 7.19 -6.32 -15.33
C ALA A 140 8.62 -5.99 -15.81
N ALA A 141 9.59 -5.87 -14.92
CA ALA A 141 10.96 -5.48 -15.24
C ALA A 141 11.93 -6.65 -15.50
N ALA A 142 11.50 -7.90 -15.29
CA ALA A 142 12.37 -9.08 -15.41
C ALA A 142 12.24 -9.86 -16.75
N ALA A 143 11.50 -9.31 -17.72
CA ALA A 143 11.25 -9.95 -19.02
C ALA A 143 11.74 -9.07 -20.21
N ALA A 144 12.92 -8.47 -20.07
CA ALA A 144 13.61 -7.82 -21.19
C ALA A 144 15.06 -8.29 -21.24
#